data_e1ccf89aa05ad6d49ab70cbb4b442ff0
#
_entry.id   e1ccf89aa05ad6d49ab70cbb4b442ff0
#
_cell.length_a   1.000
_cell.length_b   1.000
_cell.length_c   1.000
_cell.angle_alpha   90.00
_cell.angle_beta   90.00
_cell.angle_gamma   90.00
#
_symmetry.space_group_name_H-M   'P 1'
#
loop_
_entity.id
_entity.type
_entity.pdbx_description
1 polymer ?
#
loop_
_entity_poly.entity_id
_entity_poly.type
_entity_poly.pdbx_seq_one_letter_code
_entity_poly.pdbx_strand_id
1 'polypeptide(L)'
;RDFCLSRGLGDVYKRQMQADALNNASDIGMCALALISVYIVSRPATSKHPYGSARFEYLGSFVIAIIVIYLAISQMVSAIGEAIEVVPGEGINNWNQIELWLPFGIMIGAGFIKLTQVILLISLGKKIGSMTLIATGKDARNDAMVAFLIGLSYLISPAVLYNVDPILTACVSLIIAISGIGIIKESVDALMGSTPDIDIIKNFYDTIMSYQVVLGVHDLEMHTYGQNDIRAYVHAEVDSSTPSMVLRDEIDTVEKDIEQTLGIRTTIHIDPIVIGDPETDRYKAYVVQACKEVDQSIYINDFRLVKNLEDASSKKLVFDLVVPFDLVKDGKETADKIKEIVKSFSSDNLSFDIDIDDRSSDLLTMLKYTTDKD
;
A
#
# COMPACT_ATOMS: atom_id res chain seq x y z
N ARG A 1 58.35 20.43 -5.01
CA ARG A 1 57.07 20.54 -4.25
C ARG A 1 55.87 20.58 -5.22
N ASP A 2 55.98 21.34 -6.31
CA ASP A 2 54.86 21.51 -7.29
C ASP A 2 54.52 20.23 -8.09
N PHE A 3 55.50 19.32 -8.27
CA PHE A 3 55.28 18.08 -9.03
C PHE A 3 54.49 17.00 -8.21
N CYS A 4 54.56 17.03 -6.88
CA CYS A 4 53.73 16.15 -6.04
C CYS A 4 52.31 16.67 -5.90
N LEU A 5 52.09 17.98 -5.89
CA LEU A 5 50.76 18.59 -5.87
C LEU A 5 49.98 18.33 -7.15
N SER A 6 50.63 18.40 -8.33
CA SER A 6 49.98 18.12 -9.60
C SER A 6 49.57 16.65 -9.81
N ARG A 7 50.34 15.70 -9.23
CA ARG A 7 49.93 14.28 -9.23
C ARG A 7 48.74 14.01 -8.30
N GLY A 8 48.73 14.61 -7.11
CA GLY A 8 47.63 14.47 -6.17
C GLY A 8 46.32 15.02 -6.72
N LEU A 9 46.33 16.19 -7.36
CA LEU A 9 45.17 16.77 -8.02
C LEU A 9 44.65 15.89 -9.18
N GLY A 10 45.57 15.33 -9.99
CA GLY A 10 45.20 14.45 -11.10
C GLY A 10 44.53 13.15 -10.68
N ASP A 11 44.96 12.60 -9.53
CA ASP A 11 44.38 11.36 -8.98
C ASP A 11 43.01 11.61 -8.31
N VAL A 12 42.86 12.74 -7.62
CA VAL A 12 41.53 13.17 -7.07
C VAL A 12 40.55 13.43 -8.19
N TYR A 13 40.94 14.15 -9.25
CA TYR A 13 40.11 14.40 -10.42
C TYR A 13 39.70 13.11 -11.14
N LYS A 14 40.58 12.13 -11.25
CA LYS A 14 40.24 10.82 -11.82
C LYS A 14 39.24 10.04 -10.98
N ARG A 15 39.37 10.05 -9.66
CA ARG A 15 38.41 9.35 -8.77
C ARG A 15 37.04 9.99 -8.80
N GLN A 16 36.97 11.32 -8.78
CA GLN A 16 35.72 12.06 -8.85
C GLN A 16 35.02 11.82 -10.19
N MET A 17 35.75 11.89 -11.31
CA MET A 17 35.22 11.63 -12.64
C MET A 17 34.76 10.17 -12.83
N GLN A 18 35.42 9.20 -12.16
CA GLN A 18 34.97 7.80 -12.14
C GLN A 18 33.70 7.63 -11.31
N ALA A 19 33.59 8.31 -10.16
CA ALA A 19 32.37 8.27 -9.32
C ALA A 19 31.18 8.86 -10.07
N ASP A 20 31.35 10.00 -10.73
CA ASP A 20 30.30 10.65 -11.54
C ASP A 20 29.87 9.78 -12.72
N ALA A 21 30.85 9.13 -13.39
CA ALA A 21 30.54 8.21 -14.50
C ALA A 21 29.76 6.98 -14.04
N LEU A 22 30.08 6.42 -12.86
CA LEU A 22 29.37 5.31 -12.25
C LEU A 22 27.96 5.71 -11.84
N ASN A 23 27.78 6.91 -11.28
CA ASN A 23 26.47 7.42 -10.91
C ASN A 23 25.57 7.57 -12.14
N ASN A 24 26.07 8.22 -13.19
CA ASN A 24 25.34 8.34 -14.46
C ASN A 24 25.03 7.00 -15.14
N ALA A 25 25.94 6.02 -15.05
CA ALA A 25 25.69 4.67 -15.56
C ALA A 25 24.60 3.96 -14.73
N SER A 26 24.56 4.17 -13.41
CA SER A 26 23.51 3.66 -12.54
C SER A 26 22.13 4.26 -12.87
N ASP A 27 22.07 5.57 -13.13
CA ASP A 27 20.84 6.26 -13.56
C ASP A 27 20.28 5.67 -14.86
N ILE A 28 21.15 5.41 -15.84
CA ILE A 28 20.78 4.74 -17.09
C ILE A 28 20.26 3.32 -16.80
N GLY A 29 20.95 2.59 -15.91
CA GLY A 29 20.56 1.25 -15.49
C GLY A 29 19.18 1.23 -14.83
N MET A 30 18.89 2.18 -13.95
CA MET A 30 17.57 2.30 -13.29
C MET A 30 16.46 2.64 -14.28
N CYS A 31 16.71 3.57 -15.22
CA CYS A 31 15.76 3.85 -16.30
C CYS A 31 15.49 2.62 -17.19
N ALA A 32 16.53 1.84 -17.51
CA ALA A 32 16.39 0.61 -18.26
C ALA A 32 15.58 -0.44 -17.50
N LEU A 33 15.83 -0.62 -16.19
CA LEU A 33 15.05 -1.49 -15.30
C LEU A 33 13.58 -1.08 -15.25
N ALA A 34 13.29 0.23 -15.14
CA ALA A 34 11.94 0.75 -15.14
C ALA A 34 11.21 0.42 -16.45
N LEU A 35 11.87 0.62 -17.60
CA LEU A 35 11.32 0.29 -18.92
C LEU A 35 11.08 -1.21 -19.09
N ILE A 36 12.01 -2.05 -18.64
CA ILE A 36 11.87 -3.52 -18.65
C ILE A 36 10.69 -3.94 -17.77
N SER A 37 10.55 -3.35 -16.60
CA SER A 37 9.43 -3.64 -15.69
C SER A 37 8.09 -3.32 -16.34
N VAL A 38 7.91 -2.13 -16.88
CA VAL A 38 6.69 -1.72 -17.60
C VAL A 38 6.42 -2.64 -18.81
N TYR A 39 7.46 -3.01 -19.57
CA TYR A 39 7.32 -3.94 -20.69
C TYR A 39 6.86 -5.34 -20.26
N ILE A 40 7.37 -5.87 -19.14
CA ILE A 40 6.95 -7.19 -18.61
C ILE A 40 5.50 -7.12 -18.12
N VAL A 41 5.15 -6.07 -17.39
CA VAL A 41 3.79 -5.84 -16.88
C VAL A 41 2.76 -5.75 -18.01
N SER A 42 3.11 -5.14 -19.14
CA SER A 42 2.21 -5.01 -20.29
C SER A 42 1.95 -6.32 -21.05
N ARG A 43 2.65 -7.42 -20.72
CA ARG A 43 2.43 -8.71 -21.37
C ARG A 43 1.12 -9.34 -20.92
N PRO A 44 0.36 -9.96 -21.83
CA PRO A 44 -0.87 -10.67 -21.49
C PRO A 44 -0.59 -11.87 -20.59
N ALA A 45 -1.60 -12.31 -19.86
CA ALA A 45 -1.56 -13.51 -19.06
C ALA A 45 -1.14 -14.72 -19.90
N THR A 46 -0.37 -15.62 -19.29
CA THR A 46 0.12 -16.87 -19.92
C THR A 46 -0.28 -18.06 -19.08
N SER A 47 -0.15 -19.28 -19.63
CA SER A 47 -0.44 -20.52 -18.88
C SER A 47 0.40 -20.69 -17.61
N LYS A 48 1.60 -20.08 -17.55
CA LYS A 48 2.46 -20.08 -16.35
C LYS A 48 2.11 -18.96 -15.38
N HIS A 49 1.57 -17.86 -15.87
CA HIS A 49 1.17 -16.68 -15.09
C HIS A 49 -0.27 -16.32 -15.47
N PRO A 50 -1.28 -17.10 -15.00
CA PRO A 50 -2.68 -16.92 -15.39
C PRO A 50 -3.28 -15.59 -14.89
N TYR A 51 -2.70 -15.02 -13.85
CA TYR A 51 -3.10 -13.72 -13.29
C TYR A 51 -2.29 -12.54 -13.84
N GLY A 52 -1.53 -12.76 -14.94
CA GLY A 52 -0.67 -11.73 -15.51
C GLY A 52 0.66 -11.54 -14.77
N SER A 53 1.39 -10.50 -15.15
CA SER A 53 2.73 -10.19 -14.62
C SER A 53 2.76 -8.85 -13.87
N ALA A 54 1.60 -8.31 -13.47
CA ALA A 54 1.52 -6.97 -12.89
C ALA A 54 2.32 -6.84 -11.58
N ARG A 55 2.40 -7.89 -10.78
CA ARG A 55 3.24 -7.93 -9.56
C ARG A 55 4.74 -7.78 -9.82
N PHE A 56 5.21 -8.00 -11.05
CA PHE A 56 6.61 -7.78 -11.41
C PHE A 56 7.03 -6.32 -11.26
N GLU A 57 6.09 -5.41 -11.31
CA GLU A 57 6.31 -3.99 -11.07
C GLU A 57 6.81 -3.70 -9.64
N TYR A 58 6.21 -4.34 -8.65
CA TYR A 58 6.65 -4.22 -7.25
C TYR A 58 8.05 -4.78 -7.04
N LEU A 59 8.39 -5.86 -7.75
CA LEU A 59 9.75 -6.40 -7.75
C LEU A 59 10.75 -5.44 -8.40
N GLY A 60 10.36 -4.77 -9.49
CA GLY A 60 11.17 -3.75 -10.16
C GLY A 60 11.46 -2.57 -9.24
N SER A 61 10.45 -2.03 -8.57
CA SER A 61 10.60 -0.93 -7.60
C SER A 61 11.45 -1.33 -6.38
N PHE A 62 11.31 -2.56 -5.90
CA PHE A 62 12.14 -3.12 -4.83
C PHE A 62 13.62 -3.17 -5.21
N VAL A 63 13.95 -3.65 -6.42
CA VAL A 63 15.35 -3.70 -6.92
C VAL A 63 15.92 -2.29 -7.06
N ILE A 64 15.15 -1.34 -7.62
CA ILE A 64 15.57 0.07 -7.74
C ILE A 64 15.85 0.64 -6.34
N ALA A 65 14.99 0.42 -5.37
CA ALA A 65 15.18 0.91 -4.01
C ALA A 65 16.46 0.39 -3.35
N ILE A 66 16.83 -0.90 -3.58
CA ILE A 66 18.09 -1.46 -3.10
C ILE A 66 19.29 -0.73 -3.73
N ILE A 67 19.24 -0.46 -5.04
CA ILE A 67 20.31 0.26 -5.75
C ILE A 67 20.44 1.68 -5.19
N VAL A 68 19.32 2.39 -5.01
CA VAL A 68 19.28 3.74 -4.44
C VAL A 68 19.88 3.79 -3.03
N ILE A 69 19.53 2.84 -2.17
CA ILE A 69 20.10 2.76 -0.80
C ILE A 69 21.61 2.50 -0.86
N TYR A 70 22.04 1.58 -1.73
CA TYR A 70 23.46 1.28 -1.88
C TYR A 70 24.26 2.52 -2.31
N LEU A 71 23.75 3.26 -3.32
CA LEU A 71 24.37 4.50 -3.79
C LEU A 71 24.38 5.58 -2.71
N ALA A 72 23.28 5.76 -2.00
CA ALA A 72 23.18 6.72 -0.90
C ALA A 72 24.19 6.42 0.22
N ILE A 73 24.31 5.16 0.63
CA ILE A 73 25.31 4.75 1.64
C ILE A 73 26.73 4.99 1.12
N SER A 74 27.01 4.64 -0.13
CA SER A 74 28.32 4.87 -0.76
C SER A 74 28.70 6.36 -0.79
N GLN A 75 27.75 7.21 -1.19
CA GLN A 75 27.94 8.67 -1.19
C GLN A 75 28.14 9.22 0.23
N MET A 76 27.36 8.73 1.20
CA MET A 76 27.49 9.13 2.60
C MET A 76 28.87 8.81 3.17
N VAL A 77 29.38 7.60 2.90
CA VAL A 77 30.72 7.18 3.37
C VAL A 77 31.80 8.04 2.73
N SER A 78 31.74 8.31 1.42
CA SER A 78 32.67 9.21 0.73
C SER A 78 32.63 10.62 1.30
N ALA A 79 31.43 11.17 1.49
CA ALA A 79 31.23 12.53 2.00
C ALA A 79 31.74 12.68 3.46
N ILE A 80 31.55 11.66 4.31
CA ILE A 80 32.11 11.66 5.67
C ILE A 80 33.64 11.61 5.62
N GLY A 81 34.23 10.79 4.74
CA GLY A 81 35.66 10.74 4.53
C GLY A 81 36.23 12.11 4.12
N GLU A 82 35.63 12.76 3.15
CA GLU A 82 36.00 14.09 2.69
C GLU A 82 35.84 15.15 3.80
N ALA A 83 34.75 15.10 4.58
CA ALA A 83 34.52 16.03 5.69
C ALA A 83 35.60 15.96 6.78
N ILE A 84 36.15 14.78 7.02
CA ILE A 84 37.23 14.57 8.01
C ILE A 84 38.57 15.12 7.49
N GLU A 85 38.83 15.06 6.19
CA GLU A 85 40.04 15.52 5.54
C GLU A 85 40.07 17.03 5.25
N VAL A 86 38.94 17.72 5.36
CA VAL A 86 38.84 19.17 5.09
C VAL A 86 39.59 19.97 6.15
N VAL A 87 40.58 20.74 5.70
CA VAL A 87 41.34 21.69 6.54
C VAL A 87 40.71 23.09 6.38
N PRO A 88 40.33 23.76 7.49
CA PRO A 88 39.75 25.10 7.41
C PRO A 88 40.68 26.10 6.71
N GLY A 89 40.13 26.81 5.71
CA GLY A 89 40.88 27.84 4.97
C GLY A 89 41.81 27.35 3.86
N GLU A 90 42.00 26.05 3.66
CA GLU A 90 42.81 25.49 2.59
C GLU A 90 41.98 25.38 1.30
N GLY A 91 42.44 26.03 0.23
CA GLY A 91 41.82 25.94 -1.13
C GLY A 91 40.73 26.93 -1.46
N ILE A 92 40.13 27.62 -0.49
CA ILE A 92 38.98 28.54 -0.74
C ILE A 92 39.42 29.98 -0.98
N ASN A 93 40.55 30.39 -0.40
CA ASN A 93 40.99 31.78 -0.45
C ASN A 93 41.44 32.32 -1.82
N ASN A 94 41.52 31.49 -2.86
CA ASN A 94 41.97 31.86 -4.20
C ASN A 94 40.99 31.50 -5.33
N TRP A 95 39.72 31.28 -5.03
CA TRP A 95 38.75 31.01 -6.09
C TRP A 95 38.46 32.27 -6.92
N ASN A 96 38.78 32.19 -8.23
CA ASN A 96 38.44 33.20 -9.18
C ASN A 96 36.90 33.19 -9.39
N GLN A 97 36.34 34.33 -9.81
CA GLN A 97 34.90 34.44 -10.07
C GLN A 97 34.40 33.34 -11.04
N ILE A 98 35.18 32.95 -12.04
CA ILE A 98 34.84 31.88 -12.96
C ILE A 98 34.74 30.51 -12.26
N GLU A 99 35.69 30.22 -11.37
CA GLU A 99 35.73 28.95 -10.58
C GLU A 99 34.56 28.81 -9.62
N LEU A 100 33.94 29.93 -9.22
CA LEU A 100 32.77 29.95 -8.38
C LEU A 100 31.45 29.86 -9.19
N TRP A 101 31.28 30.73 -10.20
CA TRP A 101 30.02 30.86 -10.90
C TRP A 101 29.76 29.76 -11.94
N LEU A 102 30.78 29.17 -12.53
CA LEU A 102 30.64 28.14 -13.56
C LEU A 102 30.09 26.83 -12.94
N PRO A 103 30.69 26.25 -11.87
CA PRO A 103 30.11 25.06 -11.23
C PRO A 103 28.73 25.33 -10.62
N PHE A 104 28.51 26.48 -10.01
CA PHE A 104 27.19 26.90 -9.52
C PHE A 104 26.14 26.85 -10.63
N GLY A 105 26.42 27.51 -11.77
CA GLY A 105 25.49 27.54 -12.90
C GLY A 105 25.23 26.15 -13.49
N ILE A 106 26.25 25.30 -13.61
CA ILE A 106 26.13 23.91 -14.07
C ILE A 106 25.24 23.09 -13.13
N MET A 107 25.49 23.15 -11.81
CA MET A 107 24.73 22.37 -10.81
C MET A 107 23.28 22.82 -10.71
N ILE A 108 23.01 24.14 -10.75
CA ILE A 108 21.65 24.66 -10.78
C ILE A 108 20.94 24.24 -12.08
N GLY A 109 21.61 24.33 -13.22
CA GLY A 109 21.07 23.86 -14.50
C GLY A 109 20.74 22.36 -14.50
N ALA A 110 21.64 21.53 -13.98
CA ALA A 110 21.44 20.11 -13.81
C ALA A 110 20.24 19.82 -12.87
N GLY A 111 20.13 20.55 -11.76
CA GLY A 111 18.99 20.45 -10.86
C GLY A 111 17.64 20.72 -11.54
N PHE A 112 17.56 21.75 -12.40
CA PHE A 112 16.35 22.03 -13.17
C PHE A 112 16.04 20.94 -14.21
N ILE A 113 17.03 20.38 -14.87
CA ILE A 113 16.84 19.26 -15.81
C ILE A 113 16.29 18.05 -15.04
N LYS A 114 16.86 17.70 -13.87
CA LYS A 114 16.36 16.62 -13.03
C LYS A 114 14.93 16.89 -12.54
N LEU A 115 14.56 18.13 -12.18
CA LEU A 115 13.17 18.49 -11.82
C LEU A 115 12.18 18.22 -12.98
N THR A 116 12.54 18.52 -14.21
CA THR A 116 11.67 18.19 -15.36
C THR A 116 11.48 16.68 -15.49
N GLN A 117 12.53 15.90 -15.26
CA GLN A 117 12.47 14.44 -15.22
C GLN A 117 11.57 13.93 -14.10
N VAL A 118 11.65 14.51 -12.89
CA VAL A 118 10.77 14.19 -11.75
C VAL A 118 9.29 14.37 -12.12
N ILE A 119 8.94 15.55 -12.65
CA ILE A 119 7.56 15.88 -13.00
C ILE A 119 7.04 14.88 -14.04
N LEU A 120 7.85 14.56 -15.05
CA LEU A 120 7.47 13.65 -16.13
C LEU A 120 7.27 12.22 -15.59
N LEU A 121 8.23 11.68 -14.83
CA LEU A 121 8.20 10.30 -14.33
C LEU A 121 7.08 10.09 -13.31
N ILE A 122 6.92 11.01 -12.36
CA ILE A 122 5.86 10.88 -11.34
C ILE A 122 4.47 11.07 -11.96
N SER A 123 4.30 12.06 -12.86
CA SER A 123 3.00 12.27 -13.51
C SER A 123 2.61 11.10 -14.40
N LEU A 124 3.56 10.56 -15.17
CA LEU A 124 3.31 9.40 -16.02
C LEU A 124 3.06 8.16 -15.16
N GLY A 125 3.91 7.93 -14.14
CA GLY A 125 3.77 6.82 -13.21
C GLY A 125 2.40 6.80 -12.52
N LYS A 126 1.90 7.95 -12.07
CA LYS A 126 0.55 8.06 -11.49
C LYS A 126 -0.56 7.78 -12.51
N LYS A 127 -0.40 8.23 -13.78
CA LYS A 127 -1.42 8.01 -14.81
C LYS A 127 -1.56 6.55 -15.23
N ILE A 128 -0.44 5.83 -15.33
CA ILE A 128 -0.44 4.42 -15.75
C ILE A 128 -0.39 3.45 -14.56
N GLY A 129 -0.35 3.99 -13.34
CA GLY A 129 -0.29 3.21 -12.14
C GLY A 129 1.04 2.47 -11.94
N SER A 130 2.17 2.99 -12.41
CA SER A 130 3.47 2.32 -12.34
C SER A 130 4.27 2.73 -11.11
N MET A 131 4.39 1.81 -10.16
CA MET A 131 5.21 2.00 -8.96
C MET A 131 6.69 2.14 -9.28
N THR A 132 7.16 1.43 -10.29
CA THR A 132 8.55 1.49 -10.76
C THR A 132 8.89 2.88 -11.30
N LEU A 133 8.00 3.50 -12.11
CA LEU A 133 8.20 4.85 -12.60
C LEU A 133 8.14 5.90 -11.48
N ILE A 134 7.26 5.69 -10.50
CA ILE A 134 7.18 6.56 -9.31
C ILE A 134 8.47 6.44 -8.49
N ALA A 135 9.00 5.23 -8.28
CA ALA A 135 10.26 5.01 -7.58
C ALA A 135 11.44 5.70 -8.28
N THR A 136 11.56 5.54 -9.61
CA THR A 136 12.59 6.23 -10.41
C THR A 136 12.42 7.75 -10.37
N GLY A 137 11.16 8.25 -10.34
CA GLY A 137 10.88 9.66 -10.17
C GLY A 137 11.24 10.21 -8.78
N LYS A 138 11.04 9.42 -7.72
CA LYS A 138 11.49 9.75 -6.36
C LYS A 138 13.02 9.83 -6.29
N ASP A 139 13.73 8.93 -6.98
CA ASP A 139 15.18 8.95 -7.11
C ASP A 139 15.68 10.20 -7.84
N ALA A 140 15.15 10.51 -9.03
CA ALA A 140 15.47 11.75 -9.75
C ALA A 140 15.20 13.02 -8.92
N ARG A 141 14.21 13.00 -8.01
CA ARG A 141 13.97 14.09 -7.07
C ARG A 141 15.12 14.23 -6.06
N ASN A 142 15.63 13.12 -5.56
CA ASN A 142 16.75 13.10 -4.64
C ASN A 142 18.00 13.68 -5.33
N ASP A 143 18.26 13.27 -6.57
CA ASP A 143 19.36 13.82 -7.39
C ASP A 143 19.24 15.31 -7.61
N ALA A 144 18.02 15.80 -7.90
CA ALA A 144 17.76 17.24 -8.02
C ALA A 144 18.08 18.00 -6.71
N MET A 145 17.70 17.45 -5.56
CA MET A 145 18.02 18.03 -4.25
C MET A 145 19.54 18.08 -4.03
N VAL A 146 20.25 17.00 -4.33
CA VAL A 146 21.71 16.96 -4.24
C VAL A 146 22.33 18.02 -5.14
N ALA A 147 21.92 18.13 -6.41
CA ALA A 147 22.46 19.12 -7.34
C ALA A 147 22.25 20.56 -6.86
N PHE A 148 21.06 20.89 -6.32
CA PHE A 148 20.79 22.22 -5.74
C PHE A 148 21.61 22.49 -4.50
N LEU A 149 21.80 21.51 -3.62
CA LEU A 149 22.58 21.68 -2.38
C LEU A 149 24.08 21.84 -2.68
N ILE A 150 24.61 21.06 -3.63
CA ILE A 150 25.98 21.25 -4.12
C ILE A 150 26.13 22.62 -4.77
N GLY A 151 25.17 23.04 -5.62
CA GLY A 151 25.17 24.39 -6.18
C GLY A 151 25.20 25.46 -5.07
N LEU A 152 24.36 25.34 -4.04
CA LEU A 152 24.31 26.26 -2.92
C LEU A 152 25.61 26.27 -2.08
N SER A 153 26.29 25.12 -1.94
CA SER A 153 27.56 25.03 -1.19
C SER A 153 28.63 25.92 -1.80
N TYR A 154 28.69 26.07 -3.13
CA TYR A 154 29.61 26.98 -3.80
C TYR A 154 29.40 28.45 -3.40
N LEU A 155 28.18 28.87 -3.04
CA LEU A 155 27.90 30.22 -2.55
C LEU A 155 28.22 30.39 -1.05
N ILE A 156 28.04 29.38 -0.25
CA ILE A 156 28.20 29.41 1.21
C ILE A 156 29.65 29.19 1.60
N SER A 157 30.36 28.28 0.96
CA SER A 157 31.73 27.91 1.32
C SER A 157 32.71 29.09 1.38
N PRO A 158 32.71 30.05 0.44
CA PRO A 158 33.57 31.22 0.52
C PRO A 158 33.25 32.15 1.71
N ALA A 159 31.98 32.23 2.10
CA ALA A 159 31.54 33.08 3.22
C ALA A 159 31.95 32.50 4.58
N VAL A 160 32.00 31.17 4.70
CA VAL A 160 32.31 30.46 5.94
C VAL A 160 33.78 30.07 6.00
N LEU A 161 34.54 30.24 4.90
CA LEU A 161 35.95 29.78 4.77
C LEU A 161 36.11 28.28 5.06
N TYR A 162 35.09 27.49 4.75
CA TYR A 162 35.00 26.06 4.97
C TYR A 162 34.22 25.38 3.83
N ASN A 163 34.74 24.26 3.34
CA ASN A 163 33.99 23.48 2.34
C ASN A 163 32.83 22.72 3.01
N VAL A 164 31.59 23.24 2.89
CA VAL A 164 30.38 22.65 3.51
C VAL A 164 29.75 21.53 2.65
N ASP A 165 30.21 21.36 1.41
CA ASP A 165 29.67 20.37 0.47
C ASP A 165 29.64 18.94 1.03
N PRO A 166 30.73 18.39 1.61
CA PRO A 166 30.71 17.02 2.14
C PRO A 166 29.68 16.83 3.26
N ILE A 167 29.50 17.83 4.13
CA ILE A 167 28.51 17.77 5.22
C ILE A 167 27.08 17.74 4.67
N LEU A 168 26.79 18.63 3.72
CA LEU A 168 25.47 18.66 3.08
C LEU A 168 25.20 17.36 2.32
N THR A 169 26.17 16.86 1.58
CA THR A 169 26.08 15.58 0.85
C THR A 169 25.82 14.41 1.81
N ALA A 170 26.50 14.33 2.94
CA ALA A 170 26.27 13.29 3.94
C ALA A 170 24.84 13.35 4.52
N CYS A 171 24.34 14.55 4.85
CA CYS A 171 22.98 14.74 5.36
C CYS A 171 21.92 14.32 4.34
N VAL A 172 22.08 14.71 3.08
CA VAL A 172 21.13 14.36 2.00
C VAL A 172 21.18 12.86 1.71
N SER A 173 22.36 12.26 1.65
CA SER A 173 22.51 10.83 1.46
C SER A 173 21.81 10.01 2.54
N LEU A 174 21.81 10.49 3.79
CA LEU A 174 21.05 9.87 4.87
C LEU A 174 19.53 9.94 4.62
N ILE A 175 19.04 11.09 4.18
CA ILE A 175 17.60 11.27 3.84
C ILE A 175 17.21 10.35 2.67
N ILE A 176 18.07 10.23 1.66
CA ILE A 176 17.86 9.34 0.51
C ILE A 176 17.80 7.88 0.96
N ALA A 177 18.71 7.44 1.83
CA ALA A 177 18.71 6.08 2.36
C ALA A 177 17.41 5.77 3.12
N ILE A 178 16.93 6.69 3.95
CA ILE A 178 15.64 6.56 4.67
C ILE A 178 14.46 6.49 3.69
N SER A 179 14.46 7.34 2.66
CA SER A 179 13.43 7.31 1.60
C SER A 179 13.44 5.98 0.84
N GLY A 180 14.61 5.42 0.55
CA GLY A 180 14.75 4.12 -0.09
C GLY A 180 14.15 2.98 0.75
N ILE A 181 14.34 3.00 2.07
CA ILE A 181 13.69 2.03 2.98
C ILE A 181 12.17 2.13 2.89
N GLY A 182 11.61 3.34 2.77
CA GLY A 182 10.18 3.54 2.53
C GLY A 182 9.70 2.85 1.25
N ILE A 183 10.44 3.00 0.13
CA ILE A 183 10.11 2.34 -1.14
C ILE A 183 10.17 0.82 -1.02
N ILE A 184 11.17 0.27 -0.29
CA ILE A 184 11.24 -1.18 -0.01
C ILE A 184 9.98 -1.63 0.72
N LYS A 185 9.61 -0.93 1.79
CA LYS A 185 8.42 -1.27 2.57
C LYS A 185 7.16 -1.24 1.71
N GLU A 186 6.90 -0.16 0.96
CA GLU A 186 5.77 -0.05 0.03
C GLU A 186 5.74 -1.22 -0.98
N SER A 187 6.91 -1.61 -1.52
CA SER A 187 7.01 -2.71 -2.49
C SER A 187 6.74 -4.08 -1.87
N VAL A 188 7.24 -4.31 -0.66
CA VAL A 188 7.03 -5.56 0.08
C VAL A 188 5.57 -5.68 0.53
N ASP A 189 4.99 -4.62 1.08
CA ASP A 189 3.59 -4.59 1.51
C ASP A 189 2.66 -4.92 0.31
N ALA A 190 2.92 -4.32 -0.86
CA ALA A 190 2.17 -4.61 -2.08
C ALA A 190 2.34 -6.06 -2.58
N LEU A 191 3.54 -6.66 -2.43
CA LEU A 191 3.78 -8.07 -2.77
C LEU A 191 3.06 -9.03 -1.81
N MET A 192 3.00 -8.68 -0.52
CA MET A 192 2.29 -9.46 0.50
C MET A 192 0.76 -9.36 0.38
N GLY A 193 0.24 -8.33 -0.29
CA GLY A 193 -1.18 -8.09 -0.44
C GLY A 193 -1.66 -7.00 0.52
N SER A 194 -1.24 -5.76 0.27
CA SER A 194 -1.76 -4.61 1.01
C SER A 194 -3.24 -4.38 0.72
N THR A 195 -3.94 -3.88 1.73
CA THR A 195 -5.34 -3.46 1.61
C THR A 195 -5.47 -2.35 0.56
N PRO A 196 -6.48 -2.38 -0.32
CA PRO A 196 -6.79 -1.27 -1.22
C PRO A 196 -7.09 0.03 -0.46
N ASP A 197 -7.02 1.16 -1.16
CA ASP A 197 -7.39 2.45 -0.59
C ASP A 197 -8.84 2.44 -0.08
N ILE A 198 -9.09 3.09 1.05
CA ILE A 198 -10.41 3.15 1.68
C ILE A 198 -11.50 3.69 0.74
N ASP A 199 -11.13 4.61 -0.16
CA ASP A 199 -12.05 5.15 -1.16
C ASP A 199 -12.50 4.09 -2.17
N ILE A 200 -11.65 3.13 -2.51
CA ILE A 200 -12.00 2.01 -3.40
C ILE A 200 -13.01 1.09 -2.69
N ILE A 201 -12.75 0.77 -1.43
CA ILE A 201 -13.63 -0.08 -0.61
C ILE A 201 -15.00 0.59 -0.45
N LYS A 202 -15.01 1.89 -0.17
CA LYS A 202 -16.25 2.67 -0.01
C LYS A 202 -17.06 2.73 -1.32
N ASN A 203 -16.41 3.05 -2.44
CA ASN A 203 -17.08 3.08 -3.74
C ASN A 203 -17.65 1.71 -4.11
N PHE A 204 -16.93 0.63 -3.81
CA PHE A 204 -17.41 -0.74 -4.00
C PHE A 204 -18.66 -1.01 -3.15
N TYR A 205 -18.60 -0.69 -1.84
CA TYR A 205 -19.72 -0.84 -0.93
C TYR A 205 -20.95 -0.05 -1.36
N ASP A 206 -20.79 1.23 -1.70
CA ASP A 206 -21.89 2.10 -2.13
C ASP A 206 -22.50 1.59 -3.45
N THR A 207 -21.68 1.04 -4.35
CA THR A 207 -22.15 0.48 -5.62
C THR A 207 -22.96 -0.79 -5.38
N ILE A 208 -22.44 -1.77 -4.66
CA ILE A 208 -23.14 -3.05 -4.43
C ILE A 208 -24.42 -2.84 -3.64
N MET A 209 -24.44 -1.93 -2.66
CA MET A 209 -25.62 -1.60 -1.87
C MET A 209 -26.68 -0.78 -2.63
N SER A 210 -26.36 -0.27 -3.82
CA SER A 210 -27.35 0.45 -4.65
C SER A 210 -28.36 -0.49 -5.34
N TYR A 211 -28.08 -1.79 -5.38
CA TYR A 211 -28.96 -2.79 -5.98
C TYR A 211 -30.02 -3.29 -5.01
N GLN A 212 -31.26 -3.30 -5.43
CA GLN A 212 -32.41 -3.70 -4.58
C GLN A 212 -32.37 -5.18 -4.16
N VAL A 213 -31.70 -6.03 -4.92
CA VAL A 213 -31.56 -7.45 -4.62
C VAL A 213 -30.62 -7.68 -3.42
N VAL A 214 -29.71 -6.76 -3.16
CA VAL A 214 -28.72 -6.83 -2.06
C VAL A 214 -29.28 -6.10 -0.85
N LEU A 215 -29.50 -6.84 0.23
CA LEU A 215 -30.06 -6.33 1.48
C LEU A 215 -28.97 -5.94 2.48
N GLY A 216 -27.83 -6.61 2.38
CA GLY A 216 -26.65 -6.38 3.20
C GLY A 216 -25.43 -7.05 2.57
N VAL A 217 -24.25 -6.64 2.99
CA VAL A 217 -22.97 -7.24 2.60
C VAL A 217 -22.08 -7.42 3.79
N HIS A 218 -21.31 -8.50 3.78
CA HIS A 218 -20.32 -8.85 4.78
C HIS A 218 -19.18 -9.65 4.15
N ASP A 219 -18.12 -9.92 4.90
CA ASP A 219 -16.96 -10.71 4.53
C ASP A 219 -16.34 -10.27 3.20
N LEU A 220 -16.10 -8.96 3.08
CA LEU A 220 -15.45 -8.41 1.90
C LEU A 220 -13.95 -8.67 1.96
N GLU A 221 -13.47 -9.48 1.02
CA GLU A 221 -12.05 -9.67 0.75
C GLU A 221 -11.67 -9.04 -0.58
N MET A 222 -10.59 -8.27 -0.61
CA MET A 222 -10.06 -7.70 -1.85
C MET A 222 -8.59 -8.05 -2.00
N HIS A 223 -8.24 -8.60 -3.17
CA HIS A 223 -6.87 -8.95 -3.53
C HIS A 223 -6.40 -8.12 -4.72
N THR A 224 -5.25 -7.48 -4.57
CA THR A 224 -4.61 -6.72 -5.65
C THR A 224 -3.52 -7.57 -6.32
N TYR A 225 -3.64 -7.78 -7.63
CA TYR A 225 -2.61 -8.43 -8.46
C TYR A 225 -1.78 -7.41 -9.26
N GLY A 226 -2.04 -6.14 -9.06
CA GLY A 226 -1.42 -4.96 -9.65
C GLY A 226 -2.36 -3.78 -9.48
N GLN A 227 -1.96 -2.57 -9.85
CA GLN A 227 -2.77 -1.37 -9.59
C GLN A 227 -4.15 -1.39 -10.27
N ASN A 228 -4.30 -2.13 -11.38
CA ASN A 228 -5.53 -2.18 -12.16
C ASN A 228 -6.17 -3.59 -12.23
N ASP A 229 -5.70 -4.56 -11.44
CA ASP A 229 -6.30 -5.90 -11.36
C ASP A 229 -6.66 -6.17 -9.90
N ILE A 230 -7.85 -5.70 -9.51
CA ILE A 230 -8.43 -5.90 -8.19
C ILE A 230 -9.50 -6.98 -8.31
N ARG A 231 -9.50 -7.92 -7.38
CA ARG A 231 -10.50 -8.97 -7.25
C ARG A 231 -11.15 -8.88 -5.89
N ALA A 232 -12.46 -8.92 -5.88
CA ALA A 232 -13.27 -8.89 -4.68
C ALA A 232 -14.06 -10.18 -4.52
N TYR A 233 -14.11 -10.67 -3.30
CA TYR A 233 -15.04 -11.71 -2.85
C TYR A 233 -15.87 -11.09 -1.74
N VAL A 234 -17.18 -11.26 -1.82
CA VAL A 234 -18.10 -10.64 -0.86
C VAL A 234 -19.32 -11.53 -0.68
N HIS A 235 -19.84 -11.58 0.53
CA HIS A 235 -21.10 -12.19 0.84
C HIS A 235 -22.22 -11.15 0.76
N ALA A 236 -23.32 -11.50 0.10
CA ALA A 236 -24.48 -10.64 -0.05
C ALA A 236 -25.73 -11.31 0.54
N GLU A 237 -26.34 -10.66 1.53
CA GLU A 237 -27.61 -11.04 2.09
C GLU A 237 -28.74 -10.72 1.08
N VAL A 238 -29.59 -11.70 0.78
CA VAL A 238 -30.67 -11.58 -0.18
C VAL A 238 -31.96 -12.18 0.40
N ASP A 239 -33.12 -11.79 -0.16
CA ASP A 239 -34.40 -12.37 0.28
C ASP A 239 -34.55 -13.85 -0.15
N SER A 240 -34.67 -14.74 0.83
CA SER A 240 -34.87 -16.18 0.62
C SER A 240 -36.17 -16.52 -0.13
N SER A 241 -37.13 -15.60 -0.21
CA SER A 241 -38.36 -15.80 -0.97
C SER A 241 -38.18 -15.65 -2.49
N THR A 242 -37.03 -15.06 -2.94
CA THR A 242 -36.72 -14.86 -4.35
C THR A 242 -36.35 -16.18 -5.02
N PRO A 243 -36.92 -16.56 -6.14
CA PRO A 243 -36.55 -17.79 -6.86
C PRO A 243 -35.05 -17.78 -7.24
N SER A 244 -34.37 -18.88 -6.97
CA SER A 244 -32.89 -18.98 -7.12
C SER A 244 -32.38 -18.63 -8.53
N MET A 245 -33.15 -18.92 -9.58
CA MET A 245 -32.75 -18.57 -10.95
C MET A 245 -32.82 -17.06 -11.21
N VAL A 246 -33.85 -16.37 -10.68
CA VAL A 246 -33.98 -14.92 -10.79
C VAL A 246 -32.83 -14.24 -10.04
N LEU A 247 -32.60 -14.71 -8.82
CA LEU A 247 -31.54 -14.22 -7.97
C LEU A 247 -30.15 -14.33 -8.62
N ARG A 248 -29.88 -15.49 -9.26
CA ARG A 248 -28.63 -15.70 -9.97
C ARG A 248 -28.45 -14.70 -11.11
N ASP A 249 -29.49 -14.48 -11.92
CA ASP A 249 -29.42 -13.57 -13.08
C ASP A 249 -29.20 -12.11 -12.63
N GLU A 250 -29.82 -11.71 -11.51
CA GLU A 250 -29.63 -10.39 -10.92
C GLU A 250 -28.21 -10.21 -10.37
N ILE A 251 -27.68 -11.18 -9.60
CA ILE A 251 -26.33 -11.14 -9.07
C ILE A 251 -25.28 -11.15 -10.20
N ASP A 252 -25.46 -11.98 -11.24
CA ASP A 252 -24.60 -11.95 -12.44
C ASP A 252 -24.57 -10.55 -13.09
N THR A 253 -25.68 -9.83 -13.03
CA THR A 253 -25.75 -8.46 -13.53
C THR A 253 -24.98 -7.49 -12.65
N VAL A 254 -25.10 -7.62 -11.32
CA VAL A 254 -24.35 -6.82 -10.33
C VAL A 254 -22.85 -7.04 -10.50
N GLU A 255 -22.39 -8.30 -10.61
CA GLU A 255 -20.96 -8.61 -10.79
C GLU A 255 -20.41 -7.97 -12.07
N LYS A 256 -21.13 -8.06 -13.20
CA LYS A 256 -20.73 -7.46 -14.48
C LYS A 256 -20.69 -5.94 -14.44
N ASP A 257 -21.68 -5.33 -13.78
CA ASP A 257 -21.74 -3.87 -13.71
C ASP A 257 -20.63 -3.31 -12.81
N ILE A 258 -20.32 -3.96 -11.70
CA ILE A 258 -19.18 -3.61 -10.85
C ILE A 258 -17.85 -3.74 -11.65
N GLU A 259 -17.67 -4.80 -12.44
CA GLU A 259 -16.49 -4.95 -13.28
C GLU A 259 -16.40 -3.84 -14.34
N GLN A 260 -17.53 -3.42 -14.94
CA GLN A 260 -17.53 -2.37 -15.96
C GLN A 260 -17.34 -0.97 -15.38
N THR A 261 -17.92 -0.67 -14.22
CA THR A 261 -17.91 0.67 -13.62
C THR A 261 -16.67 0.93 -12.77
N LEU A 262 -16.26 -0.05 -11.97
CA LEU A 262 -15.14 0.08 -11.03
C LEU A 262 -13.87 -0.64 -11.48
N GLY A 263 -13.96 -1.51 -12.51
CA GLY A 263 -12.82 -2.34 -12.94
C GLY A 263 -12.45 -3.43 -11.93
N ILE A 264 -13.35 -3.77 -10.99
CA ILE A 264 -13.12 -4.75 -9.94
C ILE A 264 -13.83 -6.05 -10.33
N ARG A 265 -13.06 -7.13 -10.51
CA ARG A 265 -13.65 -8.46 -10.74
C ARG A 265 -14.19 -9.00 -9.45
N THR A 266 -15.52 -9.08 -9.38
CA THR A 266 -16.23 -9.47 -8.17
C THR A 266 -16.80 -10.86 -8.30
N THR A 267 -16.75 -11.63 -7.20
CA THR A 267 -17.53 -12.85 -7.01
C THR A 267 -18.38 -12.67 -5.77
N ILE A 268 -19.70 -12.79 -5.94
CA ILE A 268 -20.68 -12.58 -4.87
C ILE A 268 -21.18 -13.95 -4.40
N HIS A 269 -20.91 -14.27 -3.13
CA HIS A 269 -21.59 -15.38 -2.46
C HIS A 269 -22.96 -14.93 -1.99
N ILE A 270 -23.96 -15.77 -2.25
CA ILE A 270 -25.36 -15.44 -1.95
C ILE A 270 -25.77 -16.08 -0.63
N ASP A 271 -26.16 -15.25 0.34
CA ASP A 271 -26.65 -15.67 1.66
C ASP A 271 -28.14 -15.36 1.79
N PRO A 272 -29.04 -16.36 1.57
CA PRO A 272 -30.47 -16.14 1.67
C PRO A 272 -30.90 -15.95 3.12
N ILE A 273 -31.48 -14.78 3.45
CA ILE A 273 -32.06 -14.48 4.75
C ILE A 273 -33.59 -14.47 4.70
N VAL A 274 -34.20 -14.85 5.79
CA VAL A 274 -35.66 -14.81 5.94
C VAL A 274 -36.08 -13.43 6.45
N ILE A 275 -36.91 -12.73 5.70
CA ILE A 275 -37.39 -11.39 6.04
C ILE A 275 -38.81 -11.48 6.59
N GLY A 276 -39.11 -10.73 7.65
CA GLY A 276 -40.45 -10.57 8.17
C GLY A 276 -41.03 -11.79 8.89
N ASP A 277 -40.19 -12.76 9.29
CA ASP A 277 -40.60 -13.81 10.21
C ASP A 277 -40.41 -13.32 11.66
N PRO A 278 -41.51 -13.04 12.40
CA PRO A 278 -41.40 -12.48 13.76
C PRO A 278 -40.62 -13.37 14.74
N GLU A 279 -40.54 -14.67 14.45
CA GLU A 279 -39.80 -15.60 15.27
C GLU A 279 -38.30 -15.48 15.05
N THR A 280 -37.88 -15.45 13.79
CA THR A 280 -36.49 -15.24 13.39
C THR A 280 -35.99 -13.88 13.89
N ASP A 281 -36.75 -12.82 13.70
CA ASP A 281 -36.42 -11.47 14.14
C ASP A 281 -36.23 -11.38 15.65
N ARG A 282 -37.09 -12.09 16.44
CA ARG A 282 -36.99 -12.16 17.90
C ARG A 282 -35.68 -12.82 18.35
N TYR A 283 -35.31 -13.97 17.77
CA TYR A 283 -34.07 -14.65 18.15
C TYR A 283 -32.84 -13.89 17.67
N LYS A 284 -32.88 -13.25 16.49
CA LYS A 284 -31.83 -12.34 16.05
C LYS A 284 -31.63 -11.19 17.04
N ALA A 285 -32.71 -10.60 17.54
CA ALA A 285 -32.65 -9.55 18.54
C ALA A 285 -32.01 -10.04 19.86
N TYR A 286 -32.32 -11.26 20.31
CA TYR A 286 -31.72 -11.84 21.52
C TYR A 286 -30.20 -12.03 21.35
N VAL A 287 -29.75 -12.52 20.20
CA VAL A 287 -28.31 -12.70 19.91
C VAL A 287 -27.61 -11.35 19.83
N VAL A 288 -28.18 -10.38 19.12
CA VAL A 288 -27.61 -9.02 19.03
C VAL A 288 -27.53 -8.35 20.40
N GLN A 289 -28.55 -8.53 21.26
CA GLN A 289 -28.52 -8.01 22.62
C GLN A 289 -27.43 -8.68 23.45
N ALA A 290 -27.30 -10.00 23.37
CA ALA A 290 -26.28 -10.77 24.11
C ALA A 290 -24.85 -10.35 23.64
N CYS A 291 -24.64 -10.13 22.36
CA CYS A 291 -23.37 -9.61 21.85
C CYS A 291 -23.04 -8.26 22.49
N LYS A 292 -23.98 -7.31 22.50
CA LYS A 292 -23.78 -5.96 23.09
C LYS A 292 -23.55 -5.98 24.60
N GLU A 293 -24.08 -6.97 25.32
CA GLU A 293 -23.84 -7.15 26.77
C GLU A 293 -22.42 -7.66 27.04
N VAL A 294 -21.83 -8.42 26.10
CA VAL A 294 -20.44 -8.90 26.22
C VAL A 294 -19.47 -7.80 25.78
N ASP A 295 -19.64 -7.25 24.58
CA ASP A 295 -18.87 -6.14 24.06
C ASP A 295 -19.64 -5.44 22.92
N GLN A 296 -19.62 -4.09 22.90
CA GLN A 296 -20.34 -3.30 21.90
C GLN A 296 -19.76 -3.42 20.48
N SER A 297 -18.54 -3.88 20.35
CA SER A 297 -17.85 -4.08 19.06
C SER A 297 -18.13 -5.45 18.43
N ILE A 298 -18.76 -6.37 19.17
CA ILE A 298 -19.17 -7.68 18.65
C ILE A 298 -20.47 -7.55 17.87
N TYR A 299 -20.54 -8.15 16.71
CA TYR A 299 -21.76 -8.23 15.91
C TYR A 299 -21.88 -9.59 15.19
N ILE A 300 -23.00 -9.83 14.54
CA ILE A 300 -23.30 -11.09 13.88
C ILE A 300 -23.65 -10.87 12.41
N ASN A 301 -23.28 -11.84 11.57
CA ASN A 301 -23.69 -11.94 10.17
C ASN A 301 -24.39 -13.30 9.95
N ASP A 302 -25.02 -13.48 8.79
CA ASP A 302 -25.67 -14.70 8.30
C ASP A 302 -26.56 -15.40 9.35
N PHE A 303 -27.39 -14.60 10.05
CA PHE A 303 -28.28 -15.17 11.07
C PHE A 303 -29.41 -15.99 10.46
N ARG A 304 -29.48 -17.27 10.86
CA ARG A 304 -30.53 -18.20 10.42
C ARG A 304 -31.13 -18.97 11.59
N LEU A 305 -32.47 -19.05 11.63
CA LEU A 305 -33.20 -19.90 12.55
C LEU A 305 -33.59 -21.20 11.85
N VAL A 306 -32.94 -22.29 12.20
CA VAL A 306 -33.25 -23.62 11.68
C VAL A 306 -34.18 -24.35 12.63
N LYS A 307 -35.40 -24.62 12.15
CA LYS A 307 -36.42 -25.37 12.94
C LYS A 307 -36.22 -26.85 12.69
N ASN A 308 -36.19 -27.65 13.78
CA ASN A 308 -36.16 -29.10 13.61
C ASN A 308 -37.56 -29.57 13.15
N LEU A 309 -37.63 -30.29 12.06
CA LEU A 309 -38.89 -30.82 11.49
C LEU A 309 -39.51 -31.93 12.40
N GLU A 310 -38.68 -32.60 13.20
CA GLU A 310 -39.12 -33.69 14.08
C GLU A 310 -39.49 -33.25 15.50
N ASP A 311 -38.93 -32.11 15.95
CA ASP A 311 -39.19 -31.55 17.28
C ASP A 311 -39.30 -30.02 17.19
N ALA A 312 -40.55 -29.55 17.19
CA ALA A 312 -40.87 -28.13 17.11
C ALA A 312 -40.38 -27.30 18.31
N SER A 313 -40.02 -27.98 19.45
CA SER A 313 -39.47 -27.32 20.62
C SER A 313 -37.95 -27.11 20.54
N SER A 314 -37.27 -27.79 19.60
CA SER A 314 -35.83 -27.68 19.41
C SER A 314 -35.53 -26.74 18.26
N LYS A 315 -34.77 -25.67 18.51
CA LYS A 315 -34.38 -24.63 17.56
C LYS A 315 -32.88 -24.53 17.49
N LYS A 316 -32.35 -24.43 16.27
CA LYS A 316 -30.93 -24.24 16.04
C LYS A 316 -30.70 -22.82 15.54
N LEU A 317 -29.91 -22.05 16.26
CA LEU A 317 -29.44 -20.73 15.84
C LEU A 317 -28.11 -20.90 15.13
N VAL A 318 -28.04 -20.43 13.88
CA VAL A 318 -26.84 -20.48 13.06
C VAL A 318 -26.47 -19.02 12.73
N PHE A 319 -25.24 -18.64 13.01
CA PHE A 319 -24.75 -17.30 12.69
C PHE A 319 -23.23 -17.22 12.80
N ASP A 320 -22.66 -16.26 12.10
CA ASP A 320 -21.26 -15.94 12.19
C ASP A 320 -21.04 -14.86 13.25
N LEU A 321 -20.18 -15.15 14.20
CA LEU A 321 -19.83 -14.26 15.31
C LEU A 321 -18.55 -13.52 14.99
N VAL A 322 -18.70 -12.25 14.85
CA VAL A 322 -17.65 -11.32 14.49
C VAL A 322 -17.03 -10.74 15.73
N VAL A 323 -15.78 -11.07 15.96
CA VAL A 323 -15.02 -10.68 17.16
C VAL A 323 -13.88 -9.73 16.77
N PRO A 324 -13.68 -8.59 17.47
CA PRO A 324 -12.55 -7.72 17.27
C PRO A 324 -11.21 -8.46 17.45
N PHE A 325 -10.18 -7.99 16.73
CA PHE A 325 -8.85 -8.60 16.70
C PHE A 325 -8.25 -8.84 18.11
N ASP A 326 -8.50 -7.92 19.02
CA ASP A 326 -8.01 -8.01 20.41
C ASP A 326 -8.65 -9.14 21.22
N LEU A 327 -9.87 -9.57 20.82
CA LEU A 327 -10.66 -10.62 21.49
C LEU A 327 -10.62 -11.97 20.77
N VAL A 328 -9.97 -12.07 19.62
CA VAL A 328 -9.91 -13.30 18.80
C VAL A 328 -9.37 -14.50 19.58
N LYS A 329 -8.38 -14.29 20.45
CA LYS A 329 -7.80 -15.38 21.27
C LYS A 329 -8.80 -16.01 22.23
N ASP A 330 -9.81 -15.24 22.64
CA ASP A 330 -10.85 -15.63 23.59
C ASP A 330 -12.21 -15.85 22.89
N GLY A 331 -12.23 -15.96 21.56
CA GLY A 331 -13.44 -16.05 20.75
C GLY A 331 -14.38 -17.20 21.16
N LYS A 332 -13.82 -18.36 21.50
CA LYS A 332 -14.63 -19.49 22.00
C LYS A 332 -15.28 -19.19 23.35
N GLU A 333 -14.56 -18.58 24.28
CA GLU A 333 -15.09 -18.18 25.57
C GLU A 333 -16.16 -17.09 25.40
N THR A 334 -15.95 -16.17 24.46
CA THR A 334 -16.92 -15.14 24.08
C THR A 334 -18.19 -15.76 23.51
N ALA A 335 -18.08 -16.72 22.60
CA ALA A 335 -19.23 -17.44 22.04
C ALA A 335 -19.99 -18.21 23.10
N ASP A 336 -19.31 -18.84 24.06
CA ASP A 336 -19.95 -19.57 25.13
C ASP A 336 -20.69 -18.64 26.12
N LYS A 337 -20.15 -17.45 26.40
CA LYS A 337 -20.86 -16.42 27.20
C LYS A 337 -22.13 -15.94 26.47
N ILE A 338 -22.03 -15.68 25.16
CA ILE A 338 -23.20 -15.29 24.37
C ILE A 338 -24.28 -16.37 24.37
N LYS A 339 -23.90 -17.65 24.21
CA LYS A 339 -24.84 -18.77 24.29
C LYS A 339 -25.59 -18.81 25.62
N GLU A 340 -24.89 -18.60 26.73
CA GLU A 340 -25.50 -18.58 28.08
C GLU A 340 -26.49 -17.43 28.23
N ILE A 341 -26.13 -16.22 27.76
CA ILE A 341 -27.01 -15.06 27.82
C ILE A 341 -28.25 -15.28 26.94
N VAL A 342 -28.10 -15.77 25.71
CA VAL A 342 -29.22 -16.03 24.80
C VAL A 342 -30.15 -17.09 25.38
N LYS A 343 -29.63 -18.17 26.02
CA LYS A 343 -30.44 -19.16 26.72
C LYS A 343 -31.23 -18.56 27.87
N SER A 344 -30.76 -17.51 28.51
CA SER A 344 -31.47 -16.83 29.59
C SER A 344 -32.71 -16.03 29.12
N PHE A 345 -32.72 -15.64 27.83
CA PHE A 345 -33.84 -14.88 27.23
C PHE A 345 -34.99 -15.77 26.75
N SER A 346 -34.76 -17.06 26.58
CA SER A 346 -35.78 -18.00 26.09
C SER A 346 -35.83 -19.29 26.90
N SER A 347 -37.04 -19.83 27.09
CA SER A 347 -37.26 -21.15 27.71
C SER A 347 -37.17 -22.29 26.68
N ASP A 348 -36.93 -22.00 25.41
CA ASP A 348 -36.86 -22.99 24.33
C ASP A 348 -35.57 -23.81 24.42
N ASN A 349 -35.59 -25.03 23.90
CA ASN A 349 -34.38 -25.83 23.78
C ASN A 349 -33.54 -25.34 22.59
N LEU A 350 -32.54 -24.49 22.89
CA LEU A 350 -31.69 -23.86 21.89
C LEU A 350 -30.37 -24.60 21.68
N SER A 351 -30.10 -24.95 20.45
CA SER A 351 -28.78 -25.39 19.98
C SER A 351 -28.15 -24.28 19.12
N PHE A 352 -26.82 -24.24 19.11
CA PHE A 352 -26.09 -23.19 18.44
C PHE A 352 -25.06 -23.78 17.46
N ASP A 353 -24.98 -23.18 16.30
CA ASP A 353 -23.91 -23.38 15.34
C ASP A 353 -23.32 -21.99 15.07
N ILE A 354 -22.17 -21.73 15.67
CA ILE A 354 -21.53 -20.41 15.64
C ILE A 354 -20.20 -20.59 14.96
N ASP A 355 -20.03 -19.95 13.82
CA ASP A 355 -18.71 -19.76 13.26
C ASP A 355 -18.10 -18.48 13.82
N ILE A 356 -16.82 -18.55 14.21
CA ILE A 356 -16.12 -17.41 14.81
C ILE A 356 -15.25 -16.82 13.73
N ASP A 357 -15.67 -15.68 13.22
CA ASP A 357 -14.92 -14.96 12.22
C ASP A 357 -13.88 -14.04 12.88
N ASP A 358 -12.61 -14.34 12.61
CA ASP A 358 -11.50 -13.51 13.04
C ASP A 358 -11.23 -12.44 11.96
N ARG A 359 -11.80 -11.34 12.15
CA ARG A 359 -11.89 -10.17 11.27
C ARG A 359 -10.63 -9.52 10.76
N SER A 360 -9.58 -10.24 10.57
CA SER A 360 -8.43 -9.72 9.86
C SER A 360 -8.70 -9.50 8.36
N SER A 361 -9.71 -10.17 7.81
CA SER A 361 -10.00 -10.21 6.37
C SER A 361 -11.18 -9.31 5.92
N ASP A 362 -12.18 -9.04 6.78
CA ASP A 362 -13.31 -8.21 6.34
C ASP A 362 -12.98 -6.71 6.28
N LEU A 363 -12.80 -6.23 5.05
CA LEU A 363 -12.46 -4.84 4.78
C LEU A 363 -13.59 -3.85 5.11
N LEU A 364 -14.85 -4.32 5.24
CA LEU A 364 -16.00 -3.47 5.58
C LEU A 364 -15.95 -2.99 7.04
N THR A 365 -15.27 -3.73 7.91
CA THR A 365 -15.01 -3.25 9.27
C THR A 365 -14.19 -1.97 9.30
N MET A 366 -13.26 -1.81 8.37
CA MET A 366 -12.45 -0.59 8.27
C MET A 366 -13.32 0.64 7.97
N LEU A 367 -14.37 0.48 7.15
CA LEU A 367 -15.33 1.55 6.87
C LEU A 367 -16.10 1.97 8.12
N LYS A 368 -16.53 1.01 8.95
CA LYS A 368 -17.28 1.30 10.19
C LYS A 368 -16.42 2.05 11.21
N TYR A 369 -15.13 1.69 11.35
CA TYR A 369 -14.22 2.36 12.29
C TYR A 369 -13.76 3.75 11.84
N THR A 370 -13.78 4.06 10.54
CA THR A 370 -13.43 5.40 10.06
C THR A 370 -14.58 6.38 10.15
N THR A 371 -15.83 5.94 10.00
CA THR A 371 -17.02 6.78 10.13
C THR A 371 -17.37 7.14 11.58
N ASP A 372 -16.93 6.36 12.56
CA ASP A 372 -17.17 6.63 14.00
C ASP A 372 -16.12 7.61 14.61
N LYS A 373 -15.12 8.05 13.84
CA LYS A 373 -14.06 8.96 14.31
C LYS A 373 -14.16 10.40 13.77
N ASP A 374 -15.08 10.66 12.82
CA ASP A 374 -15.42 11.98 12.31
C ASP A 374 -16.75 12.45 12.93
#